data_f0440cb8a7e8711ff5e117526cb485ff
#
_entry.id   f0440cb8a7e8711ff5e117526cb485ff
#
_cell.length_a   1.000
_cell.length_b   1.000
_cell.length_c   1.000
_cell.angle_alpha   90.00
_cell.angle_beta   90.00
_cell.angle_gamma   90.00
#
_symmetry.space_group_name_H-M   'P 1'
#
loop_
_entity.id
_entity.type
_entity.pdbx_description
1 polymer ?
#
loop_
_entity_poly.entity_id
_entity_poly.type
_entity_poly.pdbx_seq_one_letter_code
_entity_poly.pdbx_strand_id
1 'polypeptide(L)'
;MKNKKTLICACIALIVIVLAVLLLTGVIGGKKQQKITVALPNDATNEGRALLLLQAQGLIKLKDDAGITATKADIVEIKLGIEFNEVEAAMVPNVLKDADYGVINGNYALAAGLGKALLYENSESPYVNVVCVNEANKDTDMAKALAAAVLSQQVVDYFAETYKDGSAIATIDNPTDGYDASVDYAALAGQTIKVACTLDPHSYVLEVAKKILAEKDITLEINIVDDYVTPNTMVDSGDVFANYFAHQPYQDDFNKQNNTKLVTIAGVHVEPMGLYAGKQADLAALRK
;
A
#
# COMPACT_ATOMS: atom_id res chain seq x y z
N MET A 1 43.79 -50.74 38.93
CA MET A 1 43.33 -49.31 39.01
C MET A 1 43.86 -48.40 37.88
N LYS A 2 45.05 -48.65 37.33
CA LYS A 2 45.60 -47.82 36.21
C LYS A 2 44.75 -47.84 34.92
N ASN A 3 44.17 -48.97 34.51
CA ASN A 3 43.40 -49.10 33.26
C ASN A 3 42.06 -48.35 33.27
N LYS A 4 41.39 -48.16 34.44
CA LYS A 4 40.12 -47.39 34.52
C LYS A 4 40.34 -45.88 34.29
N LYS A 5 41.48 -45.35 34.84
CA LYS A 5 41.80 -43.91 34.66
C LYS A 5 42.12 -43.59 33.19
N THR A 6 42.87 -44.48 32.52
CA THR A 6 43.22 -44.31 31.10
C THR A 6 42.01 -44.41 30.20
N LEU A 7 41.10 -45.34 30.51
CA LEU A 7 39.78 -45.42 29.75
C LEU A 7 38.92 -44.19 29.92
N ILE A 8 38.82 -43.65 31.13
CA ILE A 8 38.05 -42.43 31.40
C ILE A 8 38.65 -41.23 30.67
N CYS A 9 39.97 -41.05 30.67
CA CYS A 9 40.64 -39.99 29.94
C CYS A 9 40.44 -40.12 28.43
N ALA A 10 40.45 -41.33 27.85
CA ALA A 10 40.20 -41.57 26.43
C ALA A 10 38.74 -41.21 26.05
N CYS A 11 37.77 -41.58 26.90
CA CYS A 11 36.34 -41.21 26.66
C CYS A 11 36.13 -39.72 26.74
N ILE A 12 36.73 -39.00 27.69
CA ILE A 12 36.64 -37.55 27.80
C ILE A 12 37.26 -36.87 26.56
N ALA A 13 38.44 -37.33 26.11
CA ALA A 13 39.09 -36.81 24.91
C ALA A 13 38.19 -37.00 23.65
N LEU A 14 37.55 -38.18 23.51
CA LEU A 14 36.63 -38.46 22.41
C LEU A 14 35.40 -37.55 22.44
N ILE A 15 34.80 -37.32 23.61
CA ILE A 15 33.66 -36.42 23.78
C ILE A 15 34.04 -34.99 23.42
N VAL A 16 35.21 -34.51 23.84
CA VAL A 16 35.69 -33.16 23.50
C VAL A 16 35.94 -33.01 22.01
N ILE A 17 36.50 -34.03 21.35
CA ILE A 17 36.70 -34.05 19.89
C ILE A 17 35.35 -34.05 19.17
N VAL A 18 34.38 -34.86 19.59
CA VAL A 18 33.06 -34.91 19.00
C VAL A 18 32.35 -33.58 19.18
N LEU A 19 32.40 -32.94 20.35
CA LEU A 19 31.87 -31.62 20.61
C LEU A 19 32.53 -30.53 19.75
N ALA A 20 33.87 -30.59 19.61
CA ALA A 20 34.61 -29.67 18.76
C ALA A 20 34.26 -29.85 17.28
N VAL A 21 34.09 -31.08 16.79
CA VAL A 21 33.62 -31.36 15.43
C VAL A 21 32.20 -30.88 15.23
N LEU A 22 31.28 -31.10 16.17
CA LEU A 22 29.90 -30.65 16.11
C LEU A 22 29.79 -29.12 16.15
N LEU A 23 30.70 -28.44 16.87
CA LEU A 23 30.80 -26.96 16.86
C LEU A 23 31.39 -26.44 15.54
N LEU A 24 32.40 -27.10 15.00
CA LEU A 24 33.04 -26.72 13.73
C LEU A 24 32.15 -27.00 12.52
N THR A 25 31.31 -28.02 12.58
CA THR A 25 30.37 -28.38 11.52
C THR A 25 29.05 -27.61 11.63
N GLY A 26 28.87 -26.75 12.66
CA GLY A 26 27.65 -25.99 12.89
C GLY A 26 26.45 -26.82 13.37
N VAL A 27 26.65 -28.11 13.72
CA VAL A 27 25.58 -28.99 14.22
C VAL A 27 25.18 -28.61 15.67
N ILE A 28 26.16 -28.12 16.46
CA ILE A 28 25.91 -27.54 17.77
C ILE A 28 26.43 -26.10 17.73
N GLY A 29 25.54 -25.12 17.88
CA GLY A 29 25.86 -23.70 17.78
C GLY A 29 25.69 -23.17 16.36
N GLY A 30 24.77 -23.75 15.58
CA GLY A 30 24.33 -23.18 14.31
C GLY A 30 24.08 -21.69 14.52
N LYS A 31 24.74 -20.82 13.75
CA LYS A 31 24.41 -19.39 13.74
C LYS A 31 22.90 -19.33 13.64
N LYS A 32 22.20 -18.81 14.65
CA LYS A 32 20.79 -18.46 14.51
C LYS A 32 20.73 -17.61 13.25
N GLN A 33 20.11 -18.16 12.20
CA GLN A 33 19.91 -17.39 10.98
C GLN A 33 19.17 -16.14 11.44
N GLN A 34 19.77 -14.99 11.26
CA GLN A 34 19.18 -13.73 11.69
C GLN A 34 17.88 -13.58 10.92
N LYS A 35 16.75 -13.67 11.63
CA LYS A 35 15.45 -13.50 11.02
C LYS A 35 15.33 -12.05 10.58
N ILE A 36 14.89 -11.85 9.35
CA ILE A 36 14.63 -10.52 8.78
C ILE A 36 13.16 -10.24 8.92
N THR A 37 12.79 -9.21 9.66
CA THR A 37 11.39 -8.82 9.85
C THR A 37 10.96 -7.82 8.77
N VAL A 38 9.88 -8.15 8.05
CA VAL A 38 9.27 -7.26 7.06
C VAL A 38 7.83 -6.95 7.50
N ALA A 39 7.55 -5.68 7.78
CA ALA A 39 6.20 -5.20 8.04
C ALA A 39 5.46 -4.98 6.71
N LEU A 40 4.17 -5.32 6.65
CA LEU A 40 3.34 -5.14 5.44
C LEU A 40 1.85 -5.02 5.81
N PRO A 41 1.02 -4.49 4.89
CA PRO A 41 -0.43 -4.39 5.09
C PRO A 41 -1.10 -5.76 5.27
N ASN A 42 -2.18 -5.79 6.05
CA ASN A 42 -2.95 -7.01 6.35
C ASN A 42 -4.30 -7.11 5.61
N ASP A 43 -4.66 -6.11 4.80
CA ASP A 43 -5.83 -6.23 3.94
C ASP A 43 -5.50 -7.03 2.68
N ALA A 44 -6.48 -7.80 2.17
CA ALA A 44 -6.26 -8.83 1.16
C ALA A 44 -5.56 -8.33 -0.11
N THR A 45 -5.92 -7.12 -0.59
CA THR A 45 -5.35 -6.61 -1.84
C THR A 45 -3.98 -5.97 -1.66
N ASN A 46 -3.74 -5.25 -0.53
CA ASN A 46 -2.43 -4.65 -0.27
C ASN A 46 -1.43 -5.67 0.29
N GLU A 47 -1.86 -6.70 1.05
CA GLU A 47 -1.01 -7.86 1.38
C GLU A 47 -0.52 -8.54 0.09
N GLY A 48 -1.46 -8.88 -0.81
CA GLY A 48 -1.13 -9.50 -2.09
C GLY A 48 -0.17 -8.65 -2.93
N ARG A 49 -0.42 -7.35 -3.02
CA ARG A 49 0.44 -6.37 -3.71
C ARG A 49 1.86 -6.33 -3.10
N ALA A 50 1.98 -6.33 -1.77
CA ALA A 50 3.26 -6.37 -1.07
C ALA A 50 4.01 -7.68 -1.33
N LEU A 51 3.32 -8.81 -1.30
CA LEU A 51 3.91 -10.12 -1.59
C LEU A 51 4.37 -10.22 -3.05
N LEU A 52 3.60 -9.67 -4.00
CA LEU A 52 4.01 -9.61 -5.42
C LEU A 52 5.26 -8.75 -5.61
N LEU A 53 5.40 -7.61 -4.91
CA LEU A 53 6.63 -6.82 -4.92
C LEU A 53 7.81 -7.63 -4.42
N LEU A 54 7.67 -8.35 -3.31
CA LEU A 54 8.75 -9.19 -2.76
C LEU A 54 9.10 -10.37 -3.67
N GLN A 55 8.11 -10.97 -4.34
CA GLN A 55 8.32 -12.01 -5.35
C GLN A 55 9.08 -11.48 -6.57
N ALA A 56 8.72 -10.30 -7.08
CA ALA A 56 9.42 -9.66 -8.21
C ALA A 56 10.90 -9.42 -7.90
N GLN A 57 11.25 -9.24 -6.62
CA GLN A 57 12.64 -9.13 -6.15
C GLN A 57 13.30 -10.50 -5.87
N GLY A 58 12.57 -11.59 -6.09
CA GLY A 58 13.06 -12.95 -5.86
C GLY A 58 13.30 -13.30 -4.38
N LEU A 59 12.66 -12.59 -3.45
CA LEU A 59 12.78 -12.80 -2.01
C LEU A 59 11.87 -13.90 -1.50
N ILE A 60 10.72 -14.07 -2.15
CA ILE A 60 9.76 -15.15 -1.91
C ILE A 60 9.32 -15.74 -3.25
N LYS A 61 8.66 -16.89 -3.19
CA LYS A 61 7.91 -17.47 -4.30
C LYS A 61 6.49 -17.73 -3.84
N LEU A 62 5.51 -17.26 -4.61
CA LEU A 62 4.09 -17.54 -4.42
C LEU A 62 3.67 -18.74 -5.27
N LYS A 63 2.52 -19.33 -4.97
CA LYS A 63 1.82 -20.26 -5.84
C LYS A 63 1.55 -19.61 -7.20
N ASP A 64 1.54 -20.39 -8.27
CA ASP A 64 1.39 -19.87 -9.64
C ASP A 64 0.02 -19.19 -9.87
N ASP A 65 -1.00 -19.53 -9.08
CA ASP A 65 -2.38 -19.04 -9.14
C ASP A 65 -2.74 -18.02 -8.04
N ALA A 66 -1.76 -17.56 -7.26
CA ALA A 66 -2.00 -16.69 -6.10
C ALA A 66 -2.64 -15.33 -6.45
N GLY A 67 -2.32 -14.75 -7.61
CA GLY A 67 -2.95 -13.51 -8.09
C GLY A 67 -2.73 -12.29 -7.19
N ILE A 68 -3.57 -11.26 -7.39
CA ILE A 68 -3.47 -9.97 -6.68
C ILE A 68 -4.00 -10.00 -5.23
N THR A 69 -4.66 -11.08 -4.83
CA THR A 69 -5.15 -11.31 -3.47
C THR A 69 -4.35 -12.39 -2.76
N ALA A 70 -3.08 -12.58 -3.16
CA ALA A 70 -2.16 -13.51 -2.51
C ALA A 70 -2.03 -13.19 -1.02
N THR A 71 -1.96 -14.24 -0.21
CA THR A 71 -1.74 -14.15 1.23
C THR A 71 -0.46 -14.88 1.62
N LYS A 72 -0.03 -14.72 2.83
CA LYS A 72 1.09 -15.49 3.41
C LYS A 72 0.95 -17.01 3.25
N ALA A 73 -0.29 -17.54 3.21
CA ALA A 73 -0.57 -18.94 2.98
C ALA A 73 -0.26 -19.41 1.53
N ASP A 74 -0.06 -18.48 0.63
CA ASP A 74 0.28 -18.74 -0.77
C ASP A 74 1.79 -18.74 -1.03
N ILE A 75 2.59 -18.45 -0.02
CA ILE A 75 4.05 -18.49 -0.12
C ILE A 75 4.52 -19.95 -0.10
N VAL A 76 5.19 -20.37 -1.18
CA VAL A 76 5.76 -21.73 -1.30
C VAL A 76 7.26 -21.78 -0.98
N GLU A 77 7.94 -20.64 -1.06
CA GLU A 77 9.36 -20.51 -0.70
C GLU A 77 9.64 -19.13 -0.11
N ILE A 78 10.42 -19.10 0.99
CA ILE A 78 10.92 -17.87 1.60
C ILE A 78 12.45 -17.97 1.63
N LYS A 79 13.11 -17.03 0.96
CA LYS A 79 14.56 -16.90 1.07
C LYS A 79 14.91 -16.14 2.35
N LEU A 80 16.10 -16.44 2.93
CA LEU A 80 16.72 -15.66 4.00
C LEU A 80 15.98 -15.65 5.36
N GLY A 81 15.01 -16.53 5.60
CA GLY A 81 14.31 -16.59 6.90
C GLY A 81 13.52 -15.31 7.21
N ILE A 82 12.84 -14.72 6.21
CA ILE A 82 11.98 -13.56 6.39
C ILE A 82 10.79 -13.94 7.26
N GLU A 83 10.48 -13.08 8.25
CA GLU A 83 9.27 -13.11 9.05
C GLU A 83 8.41 -11.88 8.74
N PHE A 84 7.13 -12.11 8.47
CA PHE A 84 6.19 -11.03 8.15
C PHE A 84 5.47 -10.54 9.41
N ASN A 85 5.42 -9.21 9.57
CA ASN A 85 4.61 -8.51 10.56
C ASN A 85 3.46 -7.80 9.82
N GLU A 86 2.29 -8.43 9.83
CA GLU A 86 1.09 -7.91 9.16
C GLU A 86 0.33 -6.98 10.10
N VAL A 87 0.14 -5.76 9.67
CA VAL A 87 -0.58 -4.72 10.42
C VAL A 87 -1.48 -3.93 9.46
N GLU A 88 -2.42 -3.16 9.97
CA GLU A 88 -3.18 -2.22 9.15
C GLU A 88 -2.24 -1.33 8.33
N ALA A 89 -2.59 -1.05 7.07
CA ALA A 89 -1.75 -0.31 6.14
C ALA A 89 -1.27 1.04 6.72
N ALA A 90 -2.15 1.78 7.41
CA ALA A 90 -1.84 3.02 8.10
C ALA A 90 -0.79 2.88 9.22
N MET A 91 -0.65 1.67 9.78
CA MET A 91 0.27 1.40 10.88
C MET A 91 1.67 0.99 10.43
N VAL A 92 1.85 0.58 9.16
CA VAL A 92 3.15 0.09 8.67
C VAL A 92 4.27 1.13 8.85
N PRO A 93 4.08 2.43 8.54
CA PRO A 93 5.10 3.46 8.82
C PRO A 93 5.48 3.55 10.29
N ASN A 94 4.52 3.38 11.21
CA ASN A 94 4.73 3.52 12.65
C ASN A 94 5.57 2.36 13.22
N VAL A 95 5.39 1.14 12.70
CA VAL A 95 6.14 -0.06 13.14
C VAL A 95 7.47 -0.23 12.41
N LEU A 96 7.77 0.60 11.41
CA LEU A 96 8.98 0.51 10.59
C LEU A 96 10.27 0.54 11.44
N LYS A 97 10.30 1.34 12.50
CA LYS A 97 11.43 1.41 13.45
C LYS A 97 11.69 0.08 14.19
N ASP A 98 10.68 -0.80 14.28
CA ASP A 98 10.73 -2.08 14.98
C ASP A 98 10.88 -3.27 14.03
N ALA A 99 10.81 -3.05 12.70
CA ALA A 99 11.06 -4.02 11.65
C ALA A 99 12.40 -3.76 10.94
N ASP A 100 12.93 -4.73 10.22
CA ASP A 100 14.11 -4.55 9.38
C ASP A 100 13.74 -3.76 8.12
N TYR A 101 12.55 -4.02 7.57
CA TYR A 101 11.97 -3.35 6.41
C TYR A 101 10.46 -3.21 6.55
N GLY A 102 9.85 -2.33 5.74
CA GLY A 102 8.40 -2.23 5.59
C GLY A 102 8.01 -2.09 4.12
N VAL A 103 7.00 -2.84 3.70
CA VAL A 103 6.33 -2.62 2.41
C VAL A 103 5.14 -1.70 2.66
N ILE A 104 5.17 -0.50 2.09
CA ILE A 104 4.29 0.60 2.48
C ILE A 104 3.60 1.17 1.24
N ASN A 105 2.28 1.39 1.34
CA ASN A 105 1.49 2.08 0.32
C ASN A 105 1.99 3.52 0.13
N GLY A 106 1.99 4.00 -1.12
CA GLY A 106 2.55 5.30 -1.49
C GLY A 106 1.99 6.45 -0.67
N ASN A 107 0.66 6.53 -0.53
CA ASN A 107 -0.01 7.57 0.25
C ASN A 107 0.43 7.62 1.73
N TYR A 108 0.59 6.47 2.38
CA TYR A 108 1.06 6.44 3.78
C TYR A 108 2.54 6.74 3.90
N ALA A 109 3.34 6.38 2.90
CA ALA A 109 4.75 6.75 2.85
C ALA A 109 4.92 8.27 2.66
N LEU A 110 4.13 8.88 1.77
CA LEU A 110 4.08 10.33 1.56
C LEU A 110 3.63 11.06 2.82
N ALA A 111 2.51 10.66 3.42
CA ALA A 111 1.99 11.27 4.65
C ALA A 111 2.97 11.16 5.83
N ALA A 112 3.75 10.08 5.90
CA ALA A 112 4.78 9.88 6.92
C ALA A 112 6.13 10.56 6.59
N GLY A 113 6.28 11.16 5.42
CA GLY A 113 7.51 11.82 4.98
C GLY A 113 8.72 10.90 4.85
N LEU A 114 8.51 9.62 4.47
CA LEU A 114 9.56 8.60 4.46
C LEU A 114 10.62 8.79 3.36
N GLY A 115 10.39 9.69 2.42
CA GLY A 115 11.29 9.87 1.29
C GLY A 115 11.31 8.67 0.33
N LYS A 116 12.45 8.45 -0.34
CA LYS A 116 12.56 7.44 -1.38
C LYS A 116 12.63 6.02 -0.80
N ALA A 117 11.82 5.09 -1.35
CA ALA A 117 11.93 3.67 -1.03
C ALA A 117 13.23 3.06 -1.55
N LEU A 118 13.65 1.95 -0.96
CA LEU A 118 14.77 1.13 -1.43
C LEU A 118 14.43 0.42 -2.75
N LEU A 119 13.17 0.06 -2.92
CA LEU A 119 12.58 -0.58 -4.11
C LEU A 119 11.15 -0.08 -4.28
N TYR A 120 10.69 0.04 -5.52
CA TYR A 120 9.29 0.27 -5.87
C TYR A 120 8.73 -0.88 -6.70
N GLU A 121 7.43 -1.06 -6.68
CA GLU A 121 6.75 -1.89 -7.67
C GLU A 121 6.91 -1.30 -9.08
N ASN A 122 6.62 -2.12 -10.11
CA ASN A 122 6.67 -1.65 -11.49
C ASN A 122 5.59 -0.58 -11.74
N SER A 123 5.89 0.40 -12.58
CA SER A 123 4.99 1.51 -12.96
C SER A 123 3.76 1.06 -13.77
N GLU A 124 3.78 -0.12 -14.40
CA GLU A 124 2.62 -0.74 -15.05
C GLU A 124 1.68 -1.38 -14.02
N SER A 125 1.19 -0.56 -13.10
CA SER A 125 0.41 -1.01 -11.96
C SER A 125 -1.10 -0.95 -12.27
N PRO A 126 -1.88 -2.01 -11.98
CA PRO A 126 -3.34 -1.96 -12.09
C PRO A 126 -4.00 -1.16 -10.96
N TYR A 127 -3.20 -0.59 -10.06
CA TYR A 127 -3.66 0.03 -8.82
C TYR A 127 -3.92 1.53 -8.99
N VAL A 128 -4.74 1.89 -10.01
CA VAL A 128 -5.20 3.27 -10.21
C VAL A 128 -6.11 3.67 -9.05
N ASN A 129 -5.81 4.79 -8.40
CA ASN A 129 -6.63 5.40 -7.38
C ASN A 129 -7.85 6.08 -7.99
N VAL A 130 -9.02 5.80 -7.43
CA VAL A 130 -10.32 6.13 -8.01
C VAL A 130 -11.18 6.97 -7.08
N VAL A 131 -12.03 7.81 -7.68
CA VAL A 131 -13.14 8.46 -6.99
C VAL A 131 -14.36 7.57 -7.14
N CYS A 132 -14.99 7.22 -6.01
CA CYS A 132 -16.17 6.37 -5.99
C CYS A 132 -17.37 7.08 -5.36
N VAL A 133 -18.55 6.72 -5.84
CA VAL A 133 -19.86 7.14 -5.30
C VAL A 133 -20.73 5.90 -5.10
N ASN A 134 -21.86 6.05 -4.36
CA ASN A 134 -22.90 5.02 -4.38
C ASN A 134 -23.47 4.87 -5.80
N GLU A 135 -23.76 3.64 -6.25
CA GLU A 135 -24.30 3.36 -7.59
C GLU A 135 -25.53 4.22 -7.94
N ALA A 136 -26.37 4.54 -6.95
CA ALA A 136 -27.54 5.39 -7.15
C ALA A 136 -27.19 6.82 -7.59
N ASN A 137 -25.96 7.27 -7.33
CA ASN A 137 -25.52 8.65 -7.58
C ASN A 137 -24.64 8.80 -8.84
N LYS A 138 -24.22 7.70 -9.48
CA LYS A 138 -23.18 7.69 -10.53
C LYS A 138 -23.46 8.59 -11.74
N ASP A 139 -24.73 8.73 -12.10
CA ASP A 139 -25.17 9.47 -13.29
C ASP A 139 -25.70 10.88 -12.97
N THR A 140 -25.62 11.31 -11.70
CA THR A 140 -26.04 12.64 -11.27
C THR A 140 -25.12 13.74 -11.78
N ASP A 141 -25.64 14.94 -11.95
CA ASP A 141 -24.85 16.12 -12.31
C ASP A 141 -23.75 16.41 -11.27
N MET A 142 -24.01 16.12 -9.99
CA MET A 142 -23.02 16.25 -8.92
C MET A 142 -21.84 15.29 -9.11
N ALA A 143 -22.08 14.02 -9.49
CA ALA A 143 -21.03 13.04 -9.77
C ALA A 143 -20.22 13.43 -11.01
N LYS A 144 -20.88 13.89 -12.09
CA LYS A 144 -20.21 14.36 -13.31
C LYS A 144 -19.36 15.60 -13.06
N ALA A 145 -19.89 16.58 -12.27
CA ALA A 145 -19.13 17.77 -11.92
C ALA A 145 -17.87 17.44 -11.10
N LEU A 146 -17.99 16.54 -10.11
CA LEU A 146 -16.83 16.08 -9.32
C LEU A 146 -15.83 15.34 -10.21
N ALA A 147 -16.29 14.41 -11.06
CA ALA A 147 -15.43 13.66 -11.98
C ALA A 147 -14.69 14.60 -12.94
N ALA A 148 -15.37 15.58 -13.54
CA ALA A 148 -14.75 16.55 -14.43
C ALA A 148 -13.67 17.37 -13.71
N ALA A 149 -13.92 17.81 -12.48
CA ALA A 149 -12.95 18.59 -11.70
C ALA A 149 -11.70 17.79 -11.32
N VAL A 150 -11.84 16.53 -10.90
CA VAL A 150 -10.67 15.67 -10.53
C VAL A 150 -9.91 15.14 -11.76
N LEU A 151 -10.54 15.11 -12.93
CA LEU A 151 -9.91 14.71 -14.20
C LEU A 151 -9.37 15.90 -14.99
N SER A 152 -9.25 17.07 -14.39
CA SER A 152 -8.86 18.30 -15.07
C SER A 152 -7.36 18.36 -15.40
N GLN A 153 -7.00 19.19 -16.39
CA GLN A 153 -5.61 19.52 -16.70
C GLN A 153 -4.87 20.10 -15.49
N GLN A 154 -5.55 20.89 -14.66
CA GLN A 154 -4.97 21.46 -13.43
C GLN A 154 -4.54 20.36 -12.43
N VAL A 155 -5.27 19.24 -12.36
CA VAL A 155 -4.87 18.07 -11.54
C VAL A 155 -3.65 17.38 -12.14
N VAL A 156 -3.60 17.20 -13.47
CA VAL A 156 -2.40 16.64 -14.16
C VAL A 156 -1.17 17.50 -13.88
N ASP A 157 -1.29 18.81 -14.04
CA ASP A 157 -0.22 19.77 -13.79
C ASP A 157 0.23 19.74 -12.32
N TYR A 158 -0.73 19.63 -11.38
CA TYR A 158 -0.43 19.50 -9.96
C TYR A 158 0.45 18.28 -9.67
N PHE A 159 0.12 17.09 -10.21
CA PHE A 159 0.96 15.90 -10.06
C PHE A 159 2.36 16.10 -10.64
N ALA A 160 2.44 16.64 -11.86
CA ALA A 160 3.71 16.87 -12.54
C ALA A 160 4.62 17.87 -11.81
N GLU A 161 4.04 18.86 -11.14
CA GLU A 161 4.78 19.88 -10.40
C GLU A 161 5.17 19.43 -8.98
N THR A 162 4.30 18.67 -8.31
CA THR A 162 4.47 18.29 -6.91
C THR A 162 5.24 16.99 -6.74
N TYR A 163 4.93 15.95 -7.53
CA TYR A 163 5.50 14.60 -7.39
C TYR A 163 6.51 14.28 -8.51
N LYS A 164 7.48 15.19 -8.72
CA LYS A 164 8.53 15.08 -9.76
C LYS A 164 9.40 13.83 -9.64
N ASP A 165 9.44 13.24 -8.48
CA ASP A 165 10.19 12.02 -8.17
C ASP A 165 9.43 10.73 -8.53
N GLY A 166 8.19 10.85 -9.03
CA GLY A 166 7.34 9.72 -9.41
C GLY A 166 6.65 9.02 -8.23
N SER A 167 6.65 9.63 -7.04
CA SER A 167 5.96 9.08 -5.87
C SER A 167 4.44 9.06 -6.01
N ALA A 168 3.86 9.91 -6.87
CA ALA A 168 2.49 9.83 -7.36
C ALA A 168 2.44 10.31 -8.82
N ILE A 169 1.67 9.63 -9.67
CA ILE A 169 1.66 9.85 -11.12
C ILE A 169 0.22 9.90 -11.61
N ALA A 170 -0.19 11.01 -12.27
CA ALA A 170 -1.50 11.10 -12.89
C ALA A 170 -1.65 10.05 -14.01
N THR A 171 -2.85 9.44 -14.09
CA THR A 171 -3.21 8.45 -15.13
C THR A 171 -4.34 8.96 -16.03
N ILE A 172 -4.43 10.27 -16.19
CA ILE A 172 -5.48 10.96 -16.91
C ILE A 172 -5.02 11.22 -18.35
N ASP A 173 -5.47 10.39 -19.30
CA ASP A 173 -5.03 10.47 -20.70
C ASP A 173 -5.63 11.67 -21.47
N ASN A 174 -6.89 12.03 -21.15
CA ASN A 174 -7.62 13.10 -21.82
C ASN A 174 -8.20 14.04 -20.75
N PRO A 175 -7.41 14.94 -20.20
CA PRO A 175 -7.84 15.81 -19.13
C PRO A 175 -8.93 16.77 -19.61
N THR A 176 -9.89 17.06 -18.71
CA THR A 176 -10.93 18.06 -18.92
C THR A 176 -10.39 19.47 -18.68
N ASP A 177 -11.18 20.48 -19.02
CA ASP A 177 -10.95 21.87 -18.59
C ASP A 177 -11.47 22.13 -17.14
N GLY A 178 -11.90 21.07 -16.45
CA GLY A 178 -12.49 21.11 -15.10
C GLY A 178 -14.02 21.00 -15.10
N TYR A 179 -14.64 20.95 -16.28
CA TYR A 179 -16.10 20.96 -16.42
C TYR A 179 -16.60 19.90 -17.39
N ASP A 180 -17.85 19.47 -17.19
CA ASP A 180 -18.61 18.62 -18.12
C ASP A 180 -19.77 19.44 -18.71
N ALA A 181 -19.78 19.56 -20.03
CA ALA A 181 -20.78 20.35 -20.76
C ALA A 181 -22.23 19.82 -20.61
N SER A 182 -22.40 18.57 -20.16
CA SER A 182 -23.72 17.98 -19.93
C SER A 182 -24.30 18.31 -18.55
N VAL A 183 -23.53 18.95 -17.65
CA VAL A 183 -23.93 19.28 -16.28
C VAL A 183 -24.65 20.61 -16.22
N ASP A 184 -25.80 20.65 -15.54
CA ASP A 184 -26.49 21.91 -15.18
C ASP A 184 -25.82 22.49 -13.90
N TYR A 185 -24.73 23.22 -14.08
CA TYR A 185 -24.02 23.87 -12.98
C TYR A 185 -24.85 24.92 -12.27
N ALA A 186 -25.83 25.54 -12.96
CA ALA A 186 -26.71 26.51 -12.32
C ALA A 186 -27.66 25.85 -11.29
N ALA A 187 -28.08 24.61 -11.57
CA ALA A 187 -28.87 23.82 -10.61
C ALA A 187 -28.05 23.32 -9.43
N LEU A 188 -26.71 23.21 -9.57
CA LEU A 188 -25.79 22.80 -8.50
C LEU A 188 -25.29 23.98 -7.65
N ALA A 189 -25.47 25.22 -8.09
CA ALA A 189 -24.97 26.38 -7.36
C ALA A 189 -25.55 26.45 -5.93
N GLY A 190 -24.66 26.76 -4.98
CA GLY A 190 -24.95 26.75 -3.54
C GLY A 190 -24.94 25.34 -2.87
N GLN A 191 -24.78 24.28 -3.63
CA GLN A 191 -24.72 22.92 -3.07
C GLN A 191 -23.33 22.56 -2.54
N THR A 192 -23.28 21.54 -1.66
CA THR A 192 -22.07 21.02 -1.07
C THR A 192 -21.87 19.57 -1.48
N ILE A 193 -20.68 19.25 -2.03
CA ILE A 193 -20.21 17.89 -2.26
C ILE A 193 -19.28 17.52 -1.11
N LYS A 194 -19.60 16.47 -0.35
CA LYS A 194 -18.75 15.94 0.72
C LYS A 194 -17.96 14.76 0.20
N VAL A 195 -16.63 14.76 0.38
CA VAL A 195 -15.76 13.68 -0.05
C VAL A 195 -14.89 13.22 1.11
N ALA A 196 -14.87 11.91 1.40
CA ALA A 196 -13.94 11.29 2.32
C ALA A 196 -12.66 10.86 1.59
N CYS A 197 -11.49 11.14 2.16
CA CYS A 197 -10.21 10.81 1.53
C CYS A 197 -9.12 10.56 2.57
N THR A 198 -7.99 9.96 2.15
CA THR A 198 -6.74 9.99 2.92
C THR A 198 -5.95 11.28 2.64
N LEU A 199 -4.90 11.53 3.41
CA LEU A 199 -4.21 12.83 3.41
C LEU A 199 -3.48 13.10 2.07
N ASP A 200 -2.39 12.41 1.80
CA ASP A 200 -1.49 12.68 0.67
C ASP A 200 -1.51 11.51 -0.33
N PRO A 201 -1.70 11.73 -1.63
CA PRO A 201 -1.95 13.00 -2.34
C PRO A 201 -3.43 13.38 -2.41
N HIS A 202 -4.35 12.54 -1.94
CA HIS A 202 -5.78 12.60 -2.20
C HIS A 202 -6.42 13.93 -1.78
N SER A 203 -6.18 14.39 -0.54
CA SER A 203 -6.76 15.65 -0.07
C SER A 203 -6.22 16.86 -0.84
N TYR A 204 -4.96 16.82 -1.25
CA TYR A 204 -4.35 17.91 -2.01
C TYR A 204 -4.87 17.99 -3.45
N VAL A 205 -5.13 16.85 -4.08
CA VAL A 205 -5.82 16.77 -5.38
C VAL A 205 -7.24 17.33 -5.25
N LEU A 206 -7.96 16.98 -4.19
CA LEU A 206 -9.29 17.51 -3.93
C LEU A 206 -9.26 19.04 -3.68
N GLU A 207 -8.20 19.60 -3.12
CA GLU A 207 -8.05 21.07 -3.00
C GLU A 207 -7.88 21.75 -4.37
N VAL A 208 -7.34 21.07 -5.39
CA VAL A 208 -7.35 21.56 -6.78
C VAL A 208 -8.79 21.53 -7.32
N ALA A 209 -9.47 20.38 -7.22
CA ALA A 209 -10.87 20.23 -7.66
C ALA A 209 -11.81 21.21 -6.97
N LYS A 210 -11.59 21.50 -5.69
CA LYS A 210 -12.36 22.46 -4.89
C LYS A 210 -12.32 23.87 -5.47
N LYS A 211 -11.16 24.32 -5.96
CA LYS A 211 -11.03 25.63 -6.61
C LYS A 211 -11.84 25.70 -7.90
N ILE A 212 -11.82 24.61 -8.69
CA ILE A 212 -12.58 24.51 -9.94
C ILE A 212 -14.09 24.57 -9.67
N LEU A 213 -14.57 23.75 -8.71
CA LEU A 213 -15.99 23.68 -8.35
C LEU A 213 -16.49 25.00 -7.74
N ALA A 214 -15.64 25.71 -6.99
CA ALA A 214 -15.99 27.02 -6.42
C ALA A 214 -16.28 28.09 -7.49
N GLU A 215 -15.70 28.00 -8.69
CA GLU A 215 -16.02 28.90 -9.82
C GLU A 215 -17.47 28.74 -10.31
N LYS A 216 -18.13 27.62 -9.94
CA LYS A 216 -19.55 27.33 -10.20
C LYS A 216 -20.43 27.46 -8.94
N ASP A 217 -19.91 28.10 -7.89
CA ASP A 217 -20.62 28.23 -6.60
C ASP A 217 -20.94 26.85 -5.95
N ILE A 218 -20.10 25.84 -6.19
CA ILE A 218 -20.22 24.53 -5.56
C ILE A 218 -19.15 24.40 -4.48
N THR A 219 -19.56 24.08 -3.25
CA THR A 219 -18.64 23.84 -2.14
C THR A 219 -18.17 22.39 -2.15
N LEU A 220 -16.85 22.15 -2.13
CA LEU A 220 -16.27 20.82 -1.87
C LEU A 220 -15.80 20.74 -0.42
N GLU A 221 -16.45 19.90 0.38
CA GLU A 221 -16.04 19.59 1.76
C GLU A 221 -15.18 18.34 1.78
N ILE A 222 -13.92 18.46 2.24
CA ILE A 222 -12.92 17.41 2.24
C ILE A 222 -12.83 16.84 3.66
N ASN A 223 -13.16 15.55 3.82
CA ASN A 223 -13.15 14.83 5.08
C ASN A 223 -11.97 13.86 5.10
N ILE A 224 -10.88 14.25 5.76
CA ILE A 224 -9.67 13.43 5.84
C ILE A 224 -9.84 12.36 6.92
N VAL A 225 -9.55 11.11 6.57
CA VAL A 225 -9.54 9.94 7.46
C VAL A 225 -8.24 9.17 7.31
N ASP A 226 -7.86 8.41 8.34
CA ASP A 226 -6.54 7.77 8.40
C ASP A 226 -6.54 6.27 8.04
N ASP A 227 -7.72 5.68 7.75
CA ASP A 227 -7.88 4.25 7.44
C ASP A 227 -8.53 4.02 6.08
N TYR A 228 -8.54 2.75 5.63
CA TYR A 228 -9.11 2.36 4.34
C TYR A 228 -10.55 1.81 4.40
N VAL A 229 -11.15 1.68 5.58
CA VAL A 229 -12.52 1.18 5.75
C VAL A 229 -13.53 2.32 5.84
N THR A 230 -13.20 3.33 6.66
CA THR A 230 -14.09 4.47 6.95
C THR A 230 -14.57 5.21 5.72
N PRO A 231 -13.74 5.55 4.69
CA PRO A 231 -14.23 6.30 3.54
C PRO A 231 -15.33 5.57 2.76
N ASN A 232 -15.21 4.24 2.60
CA ASN A 232 -16.22 3.43 1.92
C ASN A 232 -17.52 3.34 2.72
N THR A 233 -17.42 3.15 4.04
CA THR A 233 -18.61 3.09 4.90
C THR A 233 -19.36 4.42 4.95
N MET A 234 -18.65 5.55 4.92
CA MET A 234 -19.27 6.88 4.86
C MET A 234 -20.04 7.12 3.55
N VAL A 235 -19.56 6.60 2.40
CA VAL A 235 -20.30 6.66 1.14
C VAL A 235 -21.50 5.73 1.15
N ASP A 236 -21.33 4.51 1.66
CA ASP A 236 -22.41 3.52 1.72
C ASP A 236 -23.56 3.97 2.63
N SER A 237 -23.24 4.60 3.78
CA SER A 237 -24.23 5.20 4.69
C SER A 237 -24.85 6.49 4.19
N GLY A 238 -24.24 7.17 3.20
CA GLY A 238 -24.66 8.48 2.72
C GLY A 238 -24.19 9.67 3.56
N ASP A 239 -23.24 9.47 4.49
CA ASP A 239 -22.66 10.54 5.30
C ASP A 239 -21.80 11.49 4.44
N VAL A 240 -21.17 10.94 3.37
CA VAL A 240 -20.50 11.69 2.31
C VAL A 240 -21.03 11.25 0.95
N PHE A 241 -20.88 12.12 -0.04
CA PHE A 241 -21.31 11.85 -1.41
C PHE A 241 -20.36 10.92 -2.15
N ALA A 242 -19.04 11.08 -1.93
CA ALA A 242 -17.99 10.34 -2.62
C ALA A 242 -16.81 10.03 -1.68
N ASN A 243 -15.95 9.12 -2.12
CA ASN A 243 -14.61 8.96 -1.54
C ASN A 243 -13.53 9.03 -2.61
N TYR A 244 -12.30 9.28 -2.17
CA TYR A 244 -11.10 9.26 -2.99
C TYR A 244 -9.90 8.85 -2.14
N PHE A 245 -9.53 7.55 -2.19
CA PHE A 245 -8.44 7.00 -1.37
C PHE A 245 -7.97 5.63 -1.84
N ALA A 246 -8.83 4.88 -2.53
CA ALA A 246 -8.65 3.49 -2.87
C ALA A 246 -8.21 3.30 -4.31
N HIS A 247 -7.39 2.30 -4.54
CA HIS A 247 -7.20 1.78 -5.90
C HIS A 247 -8.34 0.82 -6.29
N GLN A 248 -8.59 0.68 -7.60
CA GLN A 248 -9.71 -0.09 -8.12
C GLN A 248 -9.80 -1.52 -7.57
N PRO A 249 -8.71 -2.34 -7.50
CA PRO A 249 -8.81 -3.69 -6.95
C PRO A 249 -9.25 -3.74 -5.48
N TYR A 250 -8.86 -2.75 -4.66
CA TYR A 250 -9.33 -2.65 -3.27
C TYR A 250 -10.82 -2.33 -3.23
N GLN A 251 -11.29 -1.39 -4.07
CA GLN A 251 -12.70 -1.02 -4.14
C GLN A 251 -13.59 -2.20 -4.55
N ASP A 252 -13.13 -2.99 -5.53
CA ASP A 252 -13.87 -4.17 -6.00
C ASP A 252 -13.97 -5.25 -4.90
N ASP A 253 -12.86 -5.48 -4.18
CA ASP A 253 -12.82 -6.44 -3.08
C ASP A 253 -13.67 -5.97 -1.88
N PHE A 254 -13.62 -4.68 -1.53
CA PHE A 254 -14.45 -4.10 -0.48
C PHE A 254 -15.95 -4.28 -0.77
N ASN A 255 -16.38 -3.98 -1.99
CA ASN A 255 -17.77 -4.19 -2.42
C ASN A 255 -18.21 -5.64 -2.25
N LYS A 256 -17.36 -6.57 -2.66
CA LYS A 256 -17.63 -8.01 -2.57
C LYS A 256 -17.73 -8.48 -1.12
N GLN A 257 -16.82 -8.05 -0.26
CA GLN A 257 -16.77 -8.49 1.14
C GLN A 257 -17.90 -7.88 1.98
N ASN A 258 -18.28 -6.63 1.70
CA ASN A 258 -19.25 -5.89 2.50
C ASN A 258 -20.64 -5.79 1.85
N ASN A 259 -20.83 -6.39 0.64
CA ASN A 259 -22.08 -6.32 -0.13
C ASN A 259 -22.51 -4.87 -0.39
N THR A 260 -21.55 -3.97 -0.60
CA THR A 260 -21.77 -2.56 -0.95
C THR A 260 -21.84 -2.36 -2.46
N LYS A 261 -22.32 -1.20 -2.90
CA LYS A 261 -22.51 -0.85 -4.33
C LYS A 261 -21.84 0.50 -4.64
N LEU A 262 -20.56 0.58 -4.32
CA LEU A 262 -19.76 1.74 -4.65
C LEU A 262 -19.19 1.58 -6.05
N VAL A 263 -19.33 2.61 -6.88
CA VAL A 263 -18.90 2.58 -8.29
C VAL A 263 -17.93 3.72 -8.57
N THR A 264 -16.94 3.43 -9.39
CA THR A 264 -15.94 4.39 -9.85
C THR A 264 -16.56 5.38 -10.84
N ILE A 265 -16.30 6.67 -10.61
CA ILE A 265 -16.65 7.76 -11.52
C ILE A 265 -15.42 8.42 -12.16
N ALA A 266 -14.24 8.25 -11.57
CA ALA A 266 -12.97 8.76 -12.12
C ALA A 266 -11.79 7.90 -11.67
N GLY A 267 -10.87 7.57 -12.59
CA GLY A 267 -9.53 7.04 -12.30
C GLY A 267 -8.52 8.17 -12.41
N VAL A 268 -7.74 8.44 -11.38
CA VAL A 268 -7.00 9.71 -11.28
C VAL A 268 -5.50 9.52 -11.33
N HIS A 269 -4.93 8.64 -10.52
CA HIS A 269 -3.48 8.50 -10.39
C HIS A 269 -3.05 7.12 -9.87
N VAL A 270 -1.78 6.84 -9.93
CA VAL A 270 -1.12 5.70 -9.25
C VAL A 270 -0.08 6.19 -8.27
N GLU A 271 0.10 5.45 -7.19
CA GLU A 271 1.17 5.62 -6.21
C GLU A 271 1.90 4.29 -6.09
N PRO A 272 3.17 4.20 -6.53
CA PRO A 272 3.93 2.97 -6.41
C PRO A 272 4.09 2.53 -4.95
N MET A 273 3.72 1.29 -4.64
CA MET A 273 4.06 0.68 -3.36
C MET A 273 5.57 0.47 -3.27
N GLY A 274 6.16 0.73 -2.11
CA GLY A 274 7.61 0.65 -1.93
C GLY A 274 8.05 -0.21 -0.75
N LEU A 275 9.27 -0.76 -0.86
CA LEU A 275 10.00 -1.37 0.26
C LEU A 275 10.89 -0.30 0.89
N TYR A 276 10.64 0.01 2.14
CA TYR A 276 11.33 1.06 2.89
C TYR A 276 12.30 0.50 3.93
N ALA A 277 13.35 1.26 4.18
CA ALA A 277 14.33 0.99 5.22
C ALA A 277 13.69 1.13 6.62
N GLY A 278 13.92 0.11 7.47
CA GLY A 278 13.61 0.14 8.88
C GLY A 278 14.91 0.12 9.70
N LYS A 279 15.18 -0.96 10.44
CA LYS A 279 16.47 -1.18 11.12
C LYS A 279 17.62 -1.37 10.15
N GLN A 280 17.35 -1.88 8.95
CA GLN A 280 18.31 -2.04 7.87
C GLN A 280 18.25 -0.82 6.94
N ALA A 281 19.39 -0.18 6.72
CA ALA A 281 19.49 1.04 5.93
C ALA A 281 19.50 0.80 4.41
N ASP A 282 19.79 -0.43 3.99
CA ASP A 282 19.93 -0.83 2.59
C ASP A 282 19.47 -2.29 2.37
N LEU A 283 19.58 -2.78 1.14
CA LEU A 283 19.17 -4.12 0.75
C LEU A 283 20.20 -5.22 1.05
N ALA A 284 21.32 -4.91 1.71
CA ALA A 284 22.42 -5.88 1.90
C ALA A 284 21.99 -7.13 2.69
N ALA A 285 21.08 -6.97 3.66
CA ALA A 285 20.55 -8.10 4.42
C ALA A 285 19.65 -9.01 3.59
N LEU A 286 18.98 -8.49 2.56
CA LEU A 286 18.10 -9.23 1.64
C LEU A 286 18.84 -9.87 0.45
N ARG A 287 20.15 -9.66 0.31
CA ARG A 287 20.97 -10.16 -0.80
C ARG A 287 21.98 -11.24 -0.38
N LYS A 288 21.95 -11.64 0.89
CA LYS A 288 22.81 -12.71 1.43
C LYS A 288 22.20 -14.07 1.20
#